data_eaa78bb5b69c91692c36786406aa4cb5
#
_entry.id   eaa78bb5b69c91692c36786406aa4cb5
#
_cell.length_a   1.000
_cell.length_b   1.000
_cell.length_c   1.000
_cell.angle_alpha   90.00
_cell.angle_beta   90.00
_cell.angle_gamma   90.00
#
_symmetry.space_group_name_H-M   'P 1'
#
loop_
_entity.id
_entity.type
_entity.pdbx_description
1 polymer ?
#
loop_
_entity_poly.entity_id
_entity_poly.type
_entity_poly.pdbx_seq_one_letter_code
_entity_poly.pdbx_strand_id
1 'polypeptide(L)'
;MIVFIPLILFSVLLNATAQLLLKKGMSSLGELSLSLEFILRGVLNPYIIGGMGVYAVSIVSWLIVLAKVNVSVAYPFLSIGFVFSAVVAYFAFGEPLGGLKILGIALICLGLVCLTMVKG
;
A
#
# COMPACT_ATOMS: atom_id res chain seq x y z
N MET A 1 21.01 -0.58 6.78
CA MET A 1 19.82 0.05 6.14
C MET A 1 19.74 -0.25 4.65
N ILE A 2 20.76 0.08 3.90
CA ILE A 2 20.74 -0.10 2.43
C ILE A 2 20.48 -1.55 2.02
N VAL A 3 21.03 -2.50 2.78
CA VAL A 3 20.86 -3.94 2.50
C VAL A 3 19.40 -4.36 2.57
N PHE A 4 18.59 -3.67 3.38
CA PHE A 4 17.19 -4.02 3.58
C PHE A 4 16.22 -3.26 2.67
N ILE A 5 16.73 -2.29 1.86
CA ILE A 5 15.86 -1.53 0.97
C ILE A 5 15.07 -2.44 0.02
N PRO A 6 15.67 -3.46 -0.63
CA PRO A 6 14.87 -4.34 -1.49
C PRO A 6 13.74 -5.04 -0.75
N LEU A 7 13.98 -5.49 0.49
CA LEU A 7 12.94 -6.13 1.29
C LEU A 7 11.85 -5.14 1.69
N ILE A 8 12.25 -3.90 2.05
CA ILE A 8 11.29 -2.84 2.37
C ILE A 8 10.41 -2.56 1.16
N LEU A 9 11.01 -2.38 -0.01
CA LEU A 9 10.26 -2.12 -1.24
C LEU A 9 9.32 -3.27 -1.58
N PHE A 10 9.79 -4.50 -1.45
CA PHE A 10 8.96 -5.68 -1.69
C PHE A 10 7.74 -5.69 -0.78
N SER A 11 7.93 -5.47 0.52
CA SER A 11 6.84 -5.45 1.49
C SER A 11 5.86 -4.30 1.21
N VAL A 12 6.37 -3.12 0.89
CA VAL A 12 5.55 -1.95 0.62
C VAL A 12 4.73 -2.13 -0.65
N LEU A 13 5.34 -2.68 -1.70
CA LEU A 13 4.63 -2.91 -2.96
C LEU A 13 3.57 -4.00 -2.81
N LEU A 14 3.85 -5.05 -2.04
CA LEU A 14 2.84 -6.06 -1.72
C LEU A 14 1.66 -5.44 -0.97
N ASN A 15 1.95 -4.60 0.03
CA ASN A 15 0.91 -3.93 0.78
C ASN A 15 0.05 -3.04 -0.14
N ALA A 16 0.68 -2.26 -1.01
CA ALA A 16 -0.02 -1.40 -1.94
C ALA A 16 -0.88 -2.21 -2.92
N THR A 17 -0.35 -3.32 -3.42
CA THR A 17 -1.09 -4.20 -4.32
C THR A 17 -2.31 -4.78 -3.60
N ALA A 18 -2.15 -5.20 -2.35
CA ALA A 18 -3.25 -5.69 -1.53
C ALA A 18 -4.35 -4.63 -1.38
N GLN A 19 -3.97 -3.39 -1.10
CA GLN A 19 -4.92 -2.28 -0.96
C GLN A 19 -5.68 -2.05 -2.25
N LEU A 20 -5.02 -2.12 -3.39
CA LEU A 20 -5.67 -1.95 -4.68
C LEU A 20 -6.66 -3.07 -4.98
N LEU A 21 -6.29 -4.31 -4.65
CA LEU A 21 -7.20 -5.44 -4.80
C LEU A 21 -8.41 -5.31 -3.90
N LEU A 22 -8.19 -4.91 -2.64
CA LEU A 22 -9.28 -4.70 -1.70
C LEU A 22 -10.22 -3.60 -2.18
N LYS A 23 -9.67 -2.50 -2.70
CA LYS A 23 -10.48 -1.42 -3.24
C LYS A 23 -11.33 -1.90 -4.42
N LYS A 24 -10.72 -2.65 -5.33
CA LYS A 24 -11.46 -3.18 -6.49
C LYS A 24 -12.58 -4.10 -6.04
N GLY A 25 -12.29 -4.97 -5.05
CA GLY A 25 -13.30 -5.86 -4.49
C GLY A 25 -14.46 -5.10 -3.86
N MET A 26 -14.16 -4.10 -3.03
CA MET A 26 -15.18 -3.29 -2.38
C MET A 26 -16.01 -2.51 -3.40
N SER A 27 -15.36 -1.96 -4.43
CA SER A 27 -16.05 -1.22 -5.49
C SER A 27 -17.02 -2.11 -6.26
N SER A 28 -16.70 -3.39 -6.43
CA SER A 28 -17.57 -4.34 -7.15
C SER A 28 -18.80 -4.74 -6.36
N LEU A 29 -18.82 -4.50 -5.04
CA LEU A 29 -19.98 -4.83 -4.19
C LEU A 29 -21.11 -3.80 -4.29
N GLY A 30 -20.84 -2.62 -4.87
CA GLY A 30 -21.83 -1.56 -4.99
C GLY A 30 -21.99 -0.77 -3.71
N GLU A 31 -23.23 -0.44 -3.35
CA GLU A 31 -23.49 0.41 -2.19
C GLU A 31 -23.13 -0.28 -0.89
N LEU A 32 -22.56 0.49 0.03
CA LEU A 32 -22.23 0.00 1.37
C LEU A 32 -23.50 -0.27 2.16
N SER A 33 -23.58 -1.47 2.73
CA SER A 33 -24.70 -1.91 3.53
C SER A 33 -24.17 -2.75 4.68
N LEU A 34 -24.81 -2.65 5.86
CA LEU A 34 -24.45 -3.46 7.02
C LEU A 34 -25.30 -4.72 7.12
N SER A 35 -25.80 -5.23 6.01
CA SER A 35 -26.57 -6.46 5.95
C SER A 35 -25.65 -7.68 5.94
N LEU A 36 -26.18 -8.81 6.41
CA LEU A 36 -25.47 -10.08 6.34
C LEU A 36 -25.13 -10.45 4.90
N GLU A 37 -26.02 -10.17 3.97
CA GLU A 37 -25.80 -10.44 2.55
C GLU A 37 -24.58 -9.67 2.02
N PHE A 38 -24.45 -8.39 2.38
CA PHE A 38 -23.31 -7.58 1.96
C PHE A 38 -22.01 -8.16 2.52
N ILE A 39 -22.00 -8.55 3.81
CA ILE A 39 -20.82 -9.12 4.44
C ILE A 39 -20.44 -10.44 3.75
N LEU A 40 -21.42 -11.31 3.47
CA LEU A 40 -21.16 -12.57 2.78
C LEU A 40 -20.61 -12.36 1.38
N ARG A 41 -21.14 -11.40 0.63
CA ARG A 41 -20.64 -11.08 -0.71
C ARG A 41 -19.21 -10.57 -0.64
N GLY A 42 -18.90 -9.77 0.38
CA GLY A 42 -17.54 -9.27 0.59
C GLY A 42 -16.57 -10.40 0.87
N VAL A 43 -16.93 -11.30 1.79
CA VAL A 43 -16.06 -12.43 2.17
C VAL A 43 -15.84 -13.38 0.99
N LEU A 44 -16.82 -13.53 0.11
CA LEU A 44 -16.73 -14.44 -1.04
C LEU A 44 -16.18 -13.77 -2.30
N ASN A 45 -15.93 -12.47 -2.26
CA ASN A 45 -15.41 -11.74 -3.43
C ASN A 45 -13.96 -12.14 -3.71
N PRO A 46 -13.64 -12.59 -4.94
CA PRO A 46 -12.28 -13.05 -5.25
C PRO A 46 -11.21 -11.96 -5.11
N TYR A 47 -11.54 -10.71 -5.41
CA TYR A 47 -10.58 -9.61 -5.24
C TYR A 47 -10.28 -9.36 -3.77
N ILE A 48 -11.30 -9.46 -2.91
CA ILE A 48 -11.11 -9.28 -1.46
C ILE A 48 -10.31 -10.44 -0.90
N ILE A 49 -10.62 -11.66 -1.28
CA ILE A 49 -9.87 -12.84 -0.84
C ILE A 49 -8.41 -12.74 -1.30
N GLY A 50 -8.18 -12.40 -2.56
CA GLY A 50 -6.83 -12.23 -3.10
C GLY A 50 -6.07 -11.11 -2.40
N GLY A 51 -6.74 -9.97 -2.18
CA GLY A 51 -6.15 -8.84 -1.48
C GLY A 51 -5.75 -9.17 -0.06
N MET A 52 -6.61 -9.89 0.67
CA MET A 52 -6.30 -10.32 2.03
C MET A 52 -5.11 -11.29 2.06
N GLY A 53 -5.02 -12.19 1.08
CA GLY A 53 -3.89 -13.10 0.96
C GLY A 53 -2.58 -12.37 0.71
N VAL A 54 -2.58 -11.44 -0.21
CA VAL A 54 -1.39 -10.61 -0.50
C VAL A 54 -1.04 -9.76 0.72
N TYR A 55 -2.03 -9.23 1.40
CA TYR A 55 -1.81 -8.43 2.61
C TYR A 55 -1.13 -9.27 3.69
N ALA A 56 -1.59 -10.51 3.89
CA ALA A 56 -0.99 -11.40 4.89
C ALA A 56 0.49 -11.65 4.60
N VAL A 57 0.85 -11.88 3.33
CA VAL A 57 2.24 -12.04 2.94
C VAL A 57 3.03 -10.77 3.20
N SER A 58 2.44 -9.60 2.90
CA SER A 58 3.11 -8.32 3.12
C SER A 58 3.38 -8.07 4.60
N ILE A 59 2.45 -8.47 5.49
CA ILE A 59 2.65 -8.33 6.94
C ILE A 59 3.85 -9.16 7.39
N VAL A 60 3.95 -10.40 6.94
CA VAL A 60 5.08 -11.26 7.31
C VAL A 60 6.40 -10.63 6.86
N SER A 61 6.46 -10.15 5.62
CA SER A 61 7.65 -9.47 5.10
C SER A 61 7.97 -8.22 5.91
N TRP A 62 6.93 -7.44 6.26
CA TRP A 62 7.10 -6.20 7.03
C TRP A 62 7.63 -6.48 8.44
N LEU A 63 7.15 -7.56 9.07
CA LEU A 63 7.66 -7.94 10.39
C LEU A 63 9.15 -8.26 10.35
N ILE A 64 9.62 -8.87 9.27
CA ILE A 64 11.05 -9.13 9.09
C ILE A 64 11.81 -7.80 8.98
N VAL A 65 11.26 -6.84 8.23
CA VAL A 65 11.85 -5.51 8.12
C VAL A 65 11.95 -4.85 9.49
N LEU A 66 10.87 -4.88 10.27
CA LEU A 66 10.84 -4.24 11.59
C LEU A 66 11.83 -4.89 12.56
N ALA A 67 12.14 -6.17 12.38
CA ALA A 67 13.13 -6.84 13.20
C ALA A 67 14.55 -6.35 12.93
N LYS A 68 14.81 -5.78 11.75
CA LYS A 68 16.15 -5.43 11.30
C LYS A 68 16.38 -3.93 11.11
N VAL A 69 15.32 -3.15 10.96
CA VAL A 69 15.42 -1.73 10.61
C VAL A 69 14.63 -0.92 11.65
N ASN A 70 15.13 0.26 12.00
CA ASN A 70 14.44 1.15 12.93
C ASN A 70 13.09 1.57 12.37
N VAL A 71 12.07 1.60 13.23
CA VAL A 71 10.71 1.97 12.84
C VAL A 71 10.68 3.39 12.26
N SER A 72 11.43 4.31 12.85
CA SER A 72 11.47 5.69 12.39
C SER A 72 12.01 5.84 10.97
N VAL A 73 12.79 4.87 10.49
CA VAL A 73 13.32 4.85 9.13
C VAL A 73 12.44 4.01 8.22
N ALA A 74 12.00 2.83 8.70
CA ALA A 74 11.23 1.90 7.90
C ALA A 74 9.82 2.43 7.59
N TYR A 75 9.17 3.03 8.56
CA TYR A 75 7.77 3.43 8.44
C TYR A 75 7.52 4.45 7.33
N PRO A 76 8.36 5.51 7.18
CA PRO A 76 8.15 6.47 6.08
C PRO A 76 8.24 5.83 4.70
N PHE A 77 8.94 4.71 4.55
CA PHE A 77 9.00 4.01 3.27
C PHE A 77 7.65 3.47 2.81
N LEU A 78 6.67 3.36 3.72
CA LEU A 78 5.30 3.04 3.32
C LEU A 78 4.73 4.10 2.38
N SER A 79 5.27 5.30 2.39
CA SER A 79 4.88 6.36 1.46
C SER A 79 5.16 6.00 0.00
N ILE A 80 6.12 5.12 -0.26
CA ILE A 80 6.37 4.62 -1.61
C ILE A 80 5.15 3.84 -2.09
N GLY A 81 4.52 3.07 -1.20
CA GLY A 81 3.27 2.39 -1.50
C GLY A 81 2.16 3.38 -1.85
N PHE A 82 2.09 4.51 -1.14
CA PHE A 82 1.13 5.56 -1.47
C PHE A 82 1.36 6.10 -2.88
N VAL A 83 2.61 6.40 -3.24
CA VAL A 83 2.95 6.89 -4.57
C VAL A 83 2.56 5.86 -5.63
N PHE A 84 2.93 4.60 -5.40
CA PHE A 84 2.59 3.51 -6.30
C PHE A 84 1.07 3.38 -6.46
N SER A 85 0.34 3.40 -5.34
CA SER A 85 -1.12 3.29 -5.37
C SER A 85 -1.77 4.46 -6.10
N ALA A 86 -1.24 5.67 -5.92
CA ALA A 86 -1.79 6.86 -6.59
C ALA A 86 -1.62 6.77 -8.10
N VAL A 87 -0.46 6.30 -8.56
CA VAL A 87 -0.20 6.13 -9.98
C VAL A 87 -1.09 5.06 -10.58
N VAL A 88 -1.16 3.89 -9.93
CA VAL A 88 -2.00 2.79 -10.42
C VAL A 88 -3.47 3.17 -10.38
N ALA A 89 -3.92 3.86 -9.34
CA ALA A 89 -5.32 4.30 -9.24
C ALA A 89 -5.69 5.27 -10.37
N TYR A 90 -4.75 6.12 -10.76
CA TYR A 90 -4.98 7.01 -11.90
C TYR A 90 -5.25 6.21 -13.19
N PHE A 91 -4.45 5.19 -13.46
CA PHE A 91 -4.60 4.40 -14.68
C PHE A 91 -5.73 3.37 -14.59
N ALA A 92 -5.89 2.71 -13.43
CA ALA A 92 -6.81 1.59 -13.29
C ALA A 92 -8.23 2.02 -12.91
N PHE A 93 -8.36 3.05 -12.08
CA PHE A 93 -9.65 3.49 -11.55
C PHE A 93 -10.07 4.87 -12.04
N GLY A 94 -9.23 5.53 -12.84
CA GLY A 94 -9.53 6.87 -13.34
C GLY A 94 -9.52 7.95 -12.27
N GLU A 95 -8.86 7.73 -11.13
CA GLU A 95 -8.78 8.73 -10.07
C GLU A 95 -7.88 9.88 -10.52
N PRO A 96 -8.30 11.13 -10.27
CA PRO A 96 -7.55 12.28 -10.76
C PRO A 96 -6.22 12.48 -10.03
N LEU A 97 -5.21 12.92 -10.77
CA LEU A 97 -3.94 13.38 -10.22
C LEU A 97 -3.88 14.90 -10.39
N GLY A 98 -4.48 15.62 -9.44
CA GLY A 98 -4.44 17.09 -9.47
C GLY A 98 -3.07 17.62 -9.10
N GLY A 99 -2.83 18.91 -9.40
CA GLY A 99 -1.54 19.53 -9.11
C GLY A 99 -1.13 19.44 -7.64
N LEU A 100 -2.08 19.61 -6.73
CA LEU A 100 -1.81 19.52 -5.29
C LEU A 100 -1.39 18.09 -4.89
N LYS A 101 -2.02 17.07 -5.48
CA LYS A 101 -1.67 15.68 -5.22
C LYS A 101 -0.24 15.38 -5.72
N ILE A 102 0.10 15.89 -6.92
CA ILE A 102 1.45 15.73 -7.48
C ILE A 102 2.48 16.40 -6.58
N LEU A 103 2.16 17.61 -6.08
CA LEU A 103 3.05 18.31 -5.14
C LEU A 103 3.27 17.48 -3.88
N GLY A 104 2.21 16.93 -3.31
CA GLY A 104 2.32 16.08 -2.13
C GLY A 104 3.20 14.86 -2.37
N ILE A 105 3.04 14.20 -3.51
CA ILE A 105 3.86 13.06 -3.90
C ILE A 105 5.32 13.47 -4.02
N ALA A 106 5.60 14.62 -4.63
CA ALA A 106 6.96 15.13 -4.77
C ALA A 106 7.61 15.37 -3.39
N LEU A 107 6.85 15.95 -2.45
CA LEU A 107 7.33 16.20 -1.09
C LEU A 107 7.63 14.88 -0.36
N ILE A 108 6.77 13.88 -0.55
CA ILE A 108 7.01 12.54 0.03
C ILE A 108 8.32 11.96 -0.50
N CYS A 109 8.54 12.04 -1.81
CA CYS A 109 9.75 11.51 -2.42
C CYS A 109 11.00 12.23 -1.89
N LEU A 110 10.94 13.55 -1.74
CA LEU A 110 12.06 14.31 -1.19
C LEU A 110 12.34 13.90 0.25
N GLY A 111 11.30 13.72 1.06
CA GLY A 111 11.45 13.26 2.44
C GLY A 111 12.09 11.89 2.51
N LEU A 112 11.71 10.97 1.63
CA LEU A 112 12.29 9.64 1.58
C LEU A 112 13.77 9.67 1.21
N VAL A 113 14.14 10.53 0.25
CA VAL A 113 15.56 10.70 -0.10
C VAL A 113 16.35 11.16 1.11
N CYS A 114 15.84 12.12 1.87
CA CYS A 114 16.50 12.57 3.09
C CYS A 114 16.68 11.43 4.09
N LEU A 115 15.67 10.57 4.25
CA LEU A 115 15.74 9.46 5.18
C LEU A 115 16.75 8.40 4.76
N THR A 116 16.95 8.19 3.47
CA THR A 116 17.94 7.22 2.99
C THR A 116 19.37 7.68 3.29
N MET A 117 19.56 8.98 3.56
CA MET A 117 20.87 9.53 3.89
C MET A 117 21.20 9.41 5.37
N VAL A 118 20.25 9.00 6.18
CA VAL A 118 20.45 8.78 7.61
C VAL A 118 21.16 7.44 7.82
N LYS A 119 22.19 7.43 8.67
CA LYS A 119 22.89 6.21 9.04
C LYS A 119 22.18 5.56 10.23
N GLY A 120 21.68 4.35 10.03
CA GLY A 120 21.05 3.65 11.15
C GLY A 120 19.89 2.77 10.79
#